data_81708ef972a4d6038cf70b643754b9a4
#
_entry.id   81708ef972a4d6038cf70b643754b9a4
#
_cell.length_a   1.000
_cell.length_b   1.000
_cell.length_c   1.000
_cell.angle_alpha   90.00
_cell.angle_beta   90.00
_cell.angle_gamma   90.00
#
_symmetry.space_group_name_H-M   'P 1'
#
loop_
_entity.id
_entity.type
_entity.pdbx_description
1 polymer ?
#
loop_
_entity_poly.entity_id
_entity_poly.type
_entity_poly.pdbx_seq_one_letter_code
_entity_poly.pdbx_strand_id
1 'polypeptide(L)'
;YNALGWYTEAPPDSERRHVREHTPRHERVLQQTFRQFADHPQDWRDFLDWFQQMPLFIDAGRFRLVHACWDDSLIGALKADYPDGRIDRDFVVASAVPGSFANRVFERLLRGTDLRLPQGLTLTSEEGFTRAYFRTKFWEDDPQTYGDVVFQPDALPDNVASLPLTPTDKGRLLQYGLDEPMLFVGHYWRRGRPAPLRPNLACLDYSAVMYGKLVAYRLDDELQIDPNKFVWVEVERPEAPQ
;
A
#
# COMPACT_ATOMS: atom_id res chain seq x y z
N TYR A 1 0.84 3.89 -9.38
CA TYR A 1 -0.11 3.01 -10.10
C TYR A 1 -1.39 3.74 -10.52
N ASN A 2 -2.09 4.46 -9.63
CA ASN A 2 -3.33 5.15 -10.00
C ASN A 2 -3.12 6.14 -11.16
N ALA A 3 -2.06 6.96 -11.10
CA ALA A 3 -1.72 7.91 -12.14
C ALA A 3 -1.30 7.21 -13.44
N LEU A 4 -0.38 6.26 -13.38
CA LEU A 4 0.03 5.49 -14.56
C LEU A 4 -1.15 4.79 -15.22
N GLY A 5 -1.96 4.07 -14.44
CA GLY A 5 -3.10 3.34 -14.97
C GLY A 5 -4.20 4.24 -15.55
N TRP A 6 -4.32 5.50 -15.08
CA TRP A 6 -5.24 6.48 -15.65
C TRP A 6 -4.89 6.84 -17.10
N TYR A 7 -3.60 6.95 -17.43
CA TYR A 7 -3.10 7.30 -18.75
C TYR A 7 -2.69 6.09 -19.61
N THR A 8 -2.76 4.88 -19.07
CA THR A 8 -2.41 3.66 -19.79
C THR A 8 -3.68 2.99 -20.31
N GLU A 9 -3.76 2.77 -21.63
CA GLU A 9 -4.85 2.02 -22.24
C GLU A 9 -4.83 0.56 -21.76
N ALA A 10 -6.00 0.00 -21.53
CA ALA A 10 -6.17 -1.42 -21.19
C ALA A 10 -5.99 -2.30 -22.45
N PRO A 11 -5.79 -3.61 -22.31
CA PRO A 11 -5.73 -4.52 -23.46
C PRO A 11 -6.98 -4.39 -24.36
N PRO A 12 -6.85 -4.55 -25.68
CA PRO A 12 -7.96 -4.36 -26.63
C PRO A 12 -9.18 -5.28 -26.41
N ASP A 13 -8.94 -6.43 -25.80
CA ASP A 13 -9.95 -7.42 -25.42
C ASP A 13 -10.54 -7.21 -24.03
N SER A 14 -10.10 -6.15 -23.33
CA SER A 14 -10.61 -5.76 -22.02
C SER A 14 -11.94 -5.02 -22.17
N GLU A 15 -12.85 -5.22 -21.20
CA GLU A 15 -14.06 -4.39 -21.05
C GLU A 15 -13.75 -2.95 -20.65
N ARG A 16 -12.51 -2.66 -20.25
CA ARG A 16 -12.04 -1.36 -19.77
C ARG A 16 -11.26 -0.63 -20.86
N ARG A 17 -11.45 0.68 -20.95
CA ARG A 17 -10.66 1.51 -21.86
C ARG A 17 -9.25 1.79 -21.30
N HIS A 18 -9.13 1.94 -19.99
CA HIS A 18 -7.85 2.23 -19.32
C HIS A 18 -7.59 1.22 -18.22
N VAL A 19 -6.32 1.01 -17.89
CA VAL A 19 -5.89 0.15 -16.77
C VAL A 19 -6.57 0.58 -15.48
N ARG A 20 -6.71 1.88 -15.27
CA ARG A 20 -7.53 2.47 -14.19
C ARG A 20 -8.73 3.18 -14.80
N GLU A 21 -9.92 2.61 -14.64
CA GLU A 21 -11.14 3.20 -15.18
C GLU A 21 -11.36 4.62 -14.68
N HIS A 22 -11.86 5.51 -15.55
CA HIS A 22 -12.18 6.90 -15.23
C HIS A 22 -13.53 7.01 -14.54
N THR A 23 -13.65 6.36 -13.38
CA THR A 23 -14.85 6.46 -12.53
C THR A 23 -14.76 7.70 -11.64
N PRO A 24 -15.91 8.26 -11.18
CA PRO A 24 -15.91 9.40 -10.25
C PRO A 24 -15.08 9.14 -8.98
N ARG A 25 -15.00 7.88 -8.53
CA ARG A 25 -14.16 7.48 -7.39
C ARG A 25 -12.67 7.61 -7.70
N HIS A 26 -12.23 7.14 -8.87
CA HIS A 26 -10.83 7.18 -9.26
C HIS A 26 -10.39 8.60 -9.63
N GLU A 27 -11.26 9.36 -10.27
CA GLU A 27 -11.03 10.78 -10.56
C GLU A 27 -10.81 11.59 -9.27
N ARG A 28 -11.64 11.37 -8.25
CA ARG A 28 -11.50 12.04 -6.94
C ARG A 28 -10.12 11.83 -6.32
N VAL A 29 -9.54 10.63 -6.47
CA VAL A 29 -8.19 10.31 -5.94
C VAL A 29 -7.11 11.15 -6.64
N LEU A 30 -7.28 11.46 -7.91
CA LEU A 30 -6.29 12.20 -8.72
C LEU A 30 -6.63 13.69 -8.88
N GLN A 31 -7.82 14.12 -8.48
CA GLN A 31 -8.36 15.46 -8.74
C GLN A 31 -7.43 16.57 -8.26
N GLN A 32 -6.88 16.43 -7.06
CA GLN A 32 -5.96 17.44 -6.51
C GLN A 32 -4.68 17.52 -7.33
N THR A 33 -4.14 16.37 -7.74
CA THR A 33 -2.96 16.30 -8.62
C THR A 33 -3.25 16.95 -9.97
N PHE A 34 -4.39 16.66 -10.59
CA PHE A 34 -4.77 17.26 -11.85
C PHE A 34 -4.87 18.78 -11.77
N ARG A 35 -5.41 19.31 -10.67
CA ARG A 35 -5.48 20.76 -10.44
C ARG A 35 -4.08 21.39 -10.30
N GLN A 36 -3.20 20.74 -9.54
CA GLN A 36 -1.83 21.24 -9.30
C GLN A 36 -0.96 21.24 -10.56
N PHE A 37 -1.19 20.30 -11.47
CA PHE A 37 -0.44 20.17 -12.73
C PHE A 37 -1.16 20.74 -13.95
N ALA A 38 -2.33 21.40 -13.79
CA ALA A 38 -3.10 21.92 -14.92
C ALA A 38 -2.29 22.85 -15.83
N ASP A 39 -1.48 23.72 -15.24
CA ASP A 39 -0.60 24.65 -15.95
C ASP A 39 0.82 24.11 -16.18
N HIS A 40 1.11 22.87 -15.78
CA HIS A 40 2.41 22.21 -15.83
C HIS A 40 2.35 20.83 -16.52
N PRO A 41 1.82 20.75 -17.77
CA PRO A 41 1.59 19.46 -18.42
C PRO A 41 2.87 18.72 -18.78
N GLN A 42 4.00 19.41 -18.96
CA GLN A 42 5.29 18.76 -19.22
C GLN A 42 5.83 18.12 -17.94
N ASP A 43 5.84 18.86 -16.83
CA ASP A 43 6.29 18.34 -15.54
C ASP A 43 5.47 17.10 -15.15
N TRP A 44 4.16 17.12 -15.45
CA TRP A 44 3.31 15.95 -15.19
C TRP A 44 3.73 14.72 -16.04
N ARG A 45 4.06 14.90 -17.30
CA ARG A 45 4.59 13.81 -18.15
C ARG A 45 5.89 13.26 -17.61
N ASP A 46 6.81 14.15 -17.22
CA ASP A 46 8.10 13.77 -16.66
C ASP A 46 7.95 12.98 -15.36
N PHE A 47 6.97 13.34 -14.51
CA PHE A 47 6.62 12.55 -13.31
C PHE A 47 6.03 11.18 -13.66
N LEU A 48 5.18 11.06 -14.68
CA LEU A 48 4.65 9.78 -15.11
C LEU A 48 5.76 8.86 -15.62
N ASP A 49 6.69 9.40 -16.41
CA ASP A 49 7.85 8.66 -16.89
C ASP A 49 8.76 8.22 -15.73
N TRP A 50 8.95 9.09 -14.75
CA TRP A 50 9.69 8.74 -13.55
C TRP A 50 8.98 7.65 -12.73
N PHE A 51 7.67 7.72 -12.54
CA PHE A 51 6.90 6.69 -11.83
C PHE A 51 7.00 5.32 -12.52
N GLN A 52 7.05 5.30 -13.85
CA GLN A 52 7.25 4.05 -14.60
C GLN A 52 8.62 3.41 -14.34
N GLN A 53 9.64 4.21 -14.00
CA GLN A 53 10.99 3.75 -13.72
C GLN A 53 11.20 3.33 -12.26
N MET A 54 10.26 3.63 -11.36
CA MET A 54 10.39 3.28 -9.95
C MET A 54 10.20 1.77 -9.75
N PRO A 55 11.08 1.12 -8.96
CA PRO A 55 10.89 -0.30 -8.65
C PRO A 55 9.68 -0.51 -7.74
N LEU A 56 8.96 -1.61 -7.91
CA LEU A 56 7.85 -2.02 -7.03
C LEU A 56 8.35 -2.47 -5.65
N PHE A 57 9.58 -2.94 -5.58
CA PHE A 57 10.27 -3.34 -4.35
C PHE A 57 11.77 -3.10 -4.49
N ILE A 58 12.47 -3.03 -3.36
CA ILE A 58 13.93 -3.06 -3.29
C ILE A 58 14.32 -4.17 -2.30
N ASP A 59 15.21 -5.06 -2.75
CA ASP A 59 15.82 -6.09 -1.92
C ASP A 59 17.33 -5.86 -1.89
N ALA A 60 17.82 -5.34 -0.78
CA ALA A 60 19.25 -5.07 -0.56
C ALA A 60 19.90 -6.12 0.35
N GLY A 61 19.29 -7.30 0.49
CA GLY A 61 19.75 -8.39 1.34
C GLY A 61 19.48 -8.13 2.83
N ARG A 62 20.17 -7.17 3.45
CA ARG A 62 19.98 -6.84 4.86
C ARG A 62 18.75 -5.99 5.17
N PHE A 63 18.19 -5.32 4.16
CA PHE A 63 16.94 -4.58 4.28
C PHE A 63 16.13 -4.65 2.98
N ARG A 64 14.83 -4.46 3.12
CA ARG A 64 13.84 -4.50 2.07
C ARG A 64 12.94 -3.27 2.12
N LEU A 65 12.47 -2.82 0.95
CA LEU A 65 11.47 -1.75 0.84
C LEU A 65 10.34 -2.21 -0.08
N VAL A 66 9.12 -1.92 0.32
CA VAL A 66 7.93 -2.09 -0.51
C VAL A 66 6.87 -1.10 -0.05
N HIS A 67 5.94 -0.71 -0.94
CA HIS A 67 4.93 0.27 -0.54
C HIS A 67 3.97 -0.25 0.54
N ALA A 68 3.44 -1.48 0.41
CA ALA A 68 2.49 -2.03 1.38
C ALA A 68 3.02 -3.27 2.09
N CYS A 69 3.08 -4.44 1.46
CA CYS A 69 3.54 -5.63 2.13
C CYS A 69 4.51 -6.45 1.27
N TRP A 70 5.45 -7.11 1.92
CA TRP A 70 6.40 -8.00 1.30
C TRP A 70 5.79 -9.39 1.16
N ASP A 71 5.70 -9.88 -0.07
CA ASP A 71 5.18 -11.22 -0.38
C ASP A 71 6.26 -11.98 -1.16
N ASP A 72 6.99 -12.86 -0.47
CA ASP A 72 8.13 -13.57 -1.04
C ASP A 72 7.76 -14.40 -2.26
N SER A 73 6.56 -14.99 -2.29
CA SER A 73 6.10 -15.78 -3.42
C SER A 73 5.89 -14.93 -4.68
N LEU A 74 5.20 -13.80 -4.53
CA LEU A 74 4.96 -12.89 -5.67
C LEU A 74 6.24 -12.19 -6.10
N ILE A 75 7.06 -11.73 -5.16
CA ILE A 75 8.34 -11.06 -5.44
C ILE A 75 9.32 -12.04 -6.08
N GLY A 76 9.40 -13.27 -5.57
CA GLY A 76 10.23 -14.32 -6.14
C GLY A 76 9.87 -14.63 -7.59
N ALA A 77 8.58 -14.76 -7.89
CA ALA A 77 8.11 -14.97 -9.26
C ALA A 77 8.36 -13.72 -10.15
N LEU A 78 8.18 -12.50 -9.60
CA LEU A 78 8.41 -11.26 -10.34
C LEU A 78 9.88 -11.06 -10.69
N LYS A 79 10.82 -11.44 -9.80
CA LYS A 79 12.26 -11.36 -10.03
C LYS A 79 12.76 -12.17 -11.22
N ALA A 80 12.03 -13.18 -11.67
CA ALA A 80 12.40 -13.96 -12.84
C ALA A 80 12.47 -13.10 -14.12
N ASP A 81 11.55 -12.17 -14.27
CA ASP A 81 11.47 -11.28 -15.43
C ASP A 81 11.95 -9.84 -15.10
N TYR A 82 11.81 -9.42 -13.85
CA TYR A 82 12.11 -8.07 -13.36
C TYR A 82 12.97 -8.13 -12.09
N PRO A 83 14.27 -8.50 -12.20
CA PRO A 83 15.14 -8.80 -11.05
C PRO A 83 15.37 -7.62 -10.11
N ASP A 84 15.31 -6.41 -10.61
CA ASP A 84 15.46 -5.16 -9.84
C ASP A 84 14.13 -4.50 -9.44
N GLY A 85 13.01 -5.20 -9.71
CA GLY A 85 11.66 -4.72 -9.39
C GLY A 85 11.13 -3.63 -10.32
N ARG A 86 11.87 -3.23 -11.37
CA ARG A 86 11.41 -2.26 -12.37
C ARG A 86 10.64 -2.97 -13.47
N ILE A 87 9.36 -2.68 -13.52
CA ILE A 87 8.41 -3.25 -14.48
C ILE A 87 8.33 -2.38 -15.74
N ASP A 88 7.95 -2.99 -16.84
CA ASP A 88 7.67 -2.32 -18.10
C ASP A 88 6.20 -1.89 -18.24
N ARG A 89 5.90 -1.24 -19.36
CA ARG A 89 4.55 -0.79 -19.67
C ARG A 89 3.60 -1.96 -19.88
N ASP A 90 4.07 -3.05 -20.47
CA ASP A 90 3.24 -4.23 -20.76
C ASP A 90 2.79 -4.90 -19.47
N PHE A 91 3.62 -4.92 -18.44
CA PHE A 91 3.23 -5.39 -17.11
C PHE A 91 2.14 -4.50 -16.50
N VAL A 92 2.22 -3.16 -16.68
CA VAL A 92 1.16 -2.24 -16.24
C VAL A 92 -0.13 -2.52 -16.99
N VAL A 93 -0.09 -2.71 -18.32
CA VAL A 93 -1.25 -3.06 -19.15
C VAL A 93 -1.88 -4.38 -18.70
N ALA A 94 -1.06 -5.42 -18.48
CA ALA A 94 -1.53 -6.73 -18.02
C ALA A 94 -2.25 -6.68 -16.67
N SER A 95 -1.95 -5.69 -15.83
CA SER A 95 -2.62 -5.51 -14.53
C SER A 95 -4.09 -5.08 -14.63
N ALA A 96 -4.55 -4.66 -15.80
CA ALA A 96 -5.96 -4.35 -16.04
C ALA A 96 -6.86 -5.60 -15.93
N VAL A 97 -6.29 -6.78 -16.20
CA VAL A 97 -7.02 -8.04 -16.14
C VAL A 97 -7.12 -8.53 -14.70
N PRO A 98 -8.33 -8.56 -14.09
CA PRO A 98 -8.50 -9.02 -12.72
C PRO A 98 -7.97 -10.43 -12.51
N GLY A 99 -7.18 -10.64 -11.44
CA GLY A 99 -6.61 -11.93 -11.09
C GLY A 99 -5.40 -12.36 -11.94
N SER A 100 -4.97 -11.57 -12.94
CA SER A 100 -3.69 -11.80 -13.63
C SER A 100 -2.51 -11.72 -12.64
N PHE A 101 -1.35 -12.24 -13.02
CA PHE A 101 -0.16 -12.12 -12.18
C PHE A 101 0.18 -10.67 -11.87
N ALA A 102 0.19 -9.80 -12.89
CA ALA A 102 0.45 -8.38 -12.73
C ALA A 102 -0.59 -7.70 -11.82
N ASN A 103 -1.88 -8.03 -11.96
CA ASN A 103 -2.92 -7.52 -11.08
C ASN A 103 -2.68 -7.92 -9.61
N ARG A 104 -2.39 -9.20 -9.35
CA ARG A 104 -2.08 -9.67 -7.99
C ARG A 104 -0.86 -9.00 -7.40
N VAL A 105 0.21 -8.78 -8.19
CA VAL A 105 1.41 -8.07 -7.75
C VAL A 105 1.07 -6.64 -7.31
N PHE A 106 0.36 -5.88 -8.13
CA PHE A 106 -0.05 -4.51 -7.77
C PHE A 106 -0.96 -4.46 -6.55
N GLU A 107 -1.98 -5.34 -6.49
CA GLU A 107 -2.87 -5.38 -5.34
C GLU A 107 -2.10 -5.73 -4.05
N ARG A 108 -1.18 -6.68 -4.10
CA ARG A 108 -0.42 -7.11 -2.93
C ARG A 108 0.65 -6.11 -2.51
N LEU A 109 1.53 -5.71 -3.41
CA LEU A 109 2.68 -4.87 -3.05
C LEU A 109 2.31 -3.42 -2.79
N LEU A 110 1.21 -2.91 -3.38
CA LEU A 110 0.80 -1.52 -3.24
C LEU A 110 -0.45 -1.30 -2.36
N ARG A 111 -1.24 -2.34 -2.08
CA ARG A 111 -2.47 -2.23 -1.27
C ARG A 111 -2.49 -3.13 -0.05
N GLY A 112 -1.54 -4.08 0.02
CA GLY A 112 -1.39 -4.96 1.14
C GLY A 112 -2.35 -6.14 1.11
N THR A 113 -2.78 -6.56 2.28
CA THR A 113 -3.66 -7.71 2.48
C THR A 113 -5.03 -7.27 2.98
N ASP A 114 -6.05 -8.03 2.62
CA ASP A 114 -7.39 -7.87 3.15
C ASP A 114 -8.05 -9.22 3.46
N LEU A 115 -9.04 -9.18 4.31
CA LEU A 115 -9.95 -10.29 4.58
C LEU A 115 -11.39 -9.83 4.36
N ARG A 116 -12.23 -10.78 3.96
CA ARG A 116 -13.67 -10.56 3.93
C ARG A 116 -14.22 -10.54 5.35
N LEU A 117 -15.17 -9.63 5.60
CA LEU A 117 -15.90 -9.63 6.86
C LEU A 117 -16.66 -10.96 7.03
N PRO A 118 -16.62 -11.55 8.23
CA PRO A 118 -17.30 -12.82 8.48
C PRO A 118 -18.81 -12.69 8.34
N GLN A 119 -19.48 -13.82 8.10
CA GLN A 119 -20.94 -13.93 8.09
C GLN A 119 -21.65 -13.00 7.09
N GLY A 120 -20.97 -12.55 6.04
CA GLY A 120 -21.54 -11.64 5.04
C GLY A 120 -21.77 -10.20 5.53
N LEU A 121 -21.18 -9.84 6.66
CA LEU A 121 -21.25 -8.50 7.22
C LEU A 121 -20.64 -7.46 6.26
N THR A 122 -21.12 -6.25 6.38
CA THR A 122 -20.57 -5.06 5.69
C THR A 122 -20.37 -3.94 6.69
N LEU A 123 -19.37 -3.10 6.43
CA LEU A 123 -19.12 -1.87 7.17
C LEU A 123 -19.40 -0.68 6.26
N THR A 124 -20.13 0.29 6.77
CA THR A 124 -20.39 1.55 6.07
C THR A 124 -19.56 2.63 6.75
N SER A 125 -18.70 3.32 5.99
CA SER A 125 -17.92 4.45 6.51
C SER A 125 -18.82 5.67 6.78
N GLU A 126 -18.32 6.64 7.53
CA GLU A 126 -18.99 7.92 7.75
C GLU A 126 -19.37 8.64 6.44
N GLU A 127 -18.59 8.40 5.37
CA GLU A 127 -18.86 8.93 4.03
C GLU A 127 -19.90 8.12 3.23
N GLY A 128 -20.51 7.09 3.83
CA GLY A 128 -21.55 6.26 3.20
C GLY A 128 -21.04 5.13 2.30
N PHE A 129 -19.74 4.83 2.28
CA PHE A 129 -19.19 3.71 1.49
C PHE A 129 -19.33 2.39 2.24
N THR A 130 -20.04 1.45 1.64
CA THR A 130 -20.20 0.09 2.15
C THR A 130 -19.09 -0.82 1.60
N ARG A 131 -18.46 -1.60 2.48
CA ARG A 131 -17.42 -2.56 2.14
C ARG A 131 -17.66 -3.89 2.84
N ALA A 132 -17.32 -4.98 2.15
CA ALA A 132 -17.37 -6.34 2.67
C ALA A 132 -15.97 -6.87 3.05
N TYR A 133 -14.92 -6.03 2.92
CA TYR A 133 -13.54 -6.37 3.19
C TYR A 133 -12.92 -5.33 4.12
N PHE A 134 -11.93 -5.75 4.91
CA PHE A 134 -11.11 -4.88 5.74
C PHE A 134 -9.63 -5.20 5.52
N ARG A 135 -8.78 -4.18 5.67
CA ARG A 135 -7.33 -4.35 5.57
C ARG A 135 -6.79 -5.10 6.76
N THR A 136 -5.75 -5.91 6.51
CA THR A 136 -5.09 -6.66 7.57
C THR A 136 -3.65 -6.22 7.76
N LYS A 137 -3.18 -6.34 8.99
CA LYS A 137 -1.77 -6.31 9.34
C LYS A 137 -1.14 -7.61 8.85
N PHE A 138 0.14 -7.56 8.51
CA PHE A 138 0.92 -8.74 8.11
C PHE A 138 2.11 -9.01 9.04
N TRP A 139 2.12 -8.37 10.19
CA TRP A 139 3.21 -8.42 11.16
C TRP A 139 2.79 -8.93 12.55
N GLU A 140 1.58 -9.42 12.72
CA GLU A 140 1.13 -10.02 13.98
C GLU A 140 1.60 -11.47 14.05
N ASP A 141 2.14 -11.87 15.22
CA ASP A 141 2.54 -13.23 15.48
C ASP A 141 1.33 -14.03 15.99
N ASP A 142 1.01 -15.13 15.34
CA ASP A 142 -0.08 -16.05 15.69
C ASP A 142 -1.42 -15.37 16.05
N PRO A 143 -1.99 -14.56 15.16
CA PRO A 143 -3.25 -13.87 15.42
C PRO A 143 -4.40 -14.88 15.60
N GLN A 144 -5.29 -14.64 16.58
CA GLN A 144 -6.39 -15.54 16.93
C GLN A 144 -7.74 -14.97 16.49
N THR A 145 -7.91 -13.66 16.52
CA THR A 145 -9.18 -12.98 16.27
C THR A 145 -9.09 -12.01 15.08
N TYR A 146 -10.25 -11.60 14.56
CA TYR A 146 -10.27 -10.56 13.52
C TYR A 146 -9.72 -9.21 14.04
N GLY A 147 -9.90 -8.93 15.34
CA GLY A 147 -9.35 -7.72 15.99
C GLY A 147 -7.82 -7.69 15.99
N ASP A 148 -7.17 -8.86 16.10
CA ASP A 148 -5.70 -8.92 16.10
C ASP A 148 -5.11 -8.47 14.76
N VAL A 149 -5.80 -8.77 13.66
CA VAL A 149 -5.27 -8.52 12.30
C VAL A 149 -5.81 -7.27 11.64
N VAL A 150 -6.87 -6.65 12.14
CA VAL A 150 -7.47 -5.49 11.48
C VAL A 150 -6.51 -4.30 11.45
N PHE A 151 -6.41 -3.67 10.26
CA PHE A 151 -5.76 -2.40 10.07
C PHE A 151 -6.65 -1.49 9.22
N GLN A 152 -7.36 -0.59 9.85
CA GLN A 152 -8.18 0.42 9.17
C GLN A 152 -8.49 1.60 10.09
N PRO A 153 -8.91 2.76 9.54
CA PRO A 153 -9.32 3.91 10.34
C PRO A 153 -10.51 3.61 11.24
N ASP A 154 -11.48 2.85 10.71
CA ASP A 154 -12.66 2.48 11.44
C ASP A 154 -12.44 1.14 12.15
N ALA A 155 -12.55 1.12 13.45
CA ALA A 155 -12.48 -0.12 14.22
C ALA A 155 -13.58 -1.11 13.76
N LEU A 156 -13.27 -2.40 13.86
CA LEU A 156 -14.33 -3.40 13.73
C LEU A 156 -15.28 -3.27 14.95
N PRO A 157 -16.59 -3.47 14.75
CA PRO A 157 -17.50 -3.63 15.89
C PRO A 157 -16.98 -4.72 16.84
N ASP A 158 -17.11 -4.52 18.16
CA ASP A 158 -16.54 -5.41 19.17
C ASP A 158 -16.99 -6.88 19.02
N ASN A 159 -18.23 -7.09 18.62
CA ASN A 159 -18.79 -8.42 18.36
C ASN A 159 -18.15 -9.09 17.12
N VAL A 160 -17.56 -8.34 16.22
CA VAL A 160 -16.81 -8.87 15.05
C VAL A 160 -15.34 -9.03 15.40
N ALA A 161 -14.75 -8.02 16.05
CA ALA A 161 -13.35 -8.02 16.42
C ALA A 161 -12.99 -9.22 17.32
N SER A 162 -13.88 -9.61 18.23
CA SER A 162 -13.70 -10.75 19.16
C SER A 162 -13.92 -12.13 18.53
N LEU A 163 -14.45 -12.22 17.32
CA LEU A 163 -14.63 -13.51 16.65
C LEU A 163 -13.28 -14.16 16.33
N PRO A 164 -13.17 -15.48 16.49
CA PRO A 164 -11.96 -16.20 16.11
C PRO A 164 -11.80 -16.21 14.58
N LEU A 165 -10.57 -16.06 14.12
CA LEU A 165 -10.21 -16.27 12.72
C LEU A 165 -10.51 -17.70 12.30
N THR A 166 -11.17 -17.88 11.16
CA THR A 166 -11.36 -19.22 10.60
C THR A 166 -10.02 -19.80 10.12
N PRO A 167 -9.86 -21.14 10.04
CA PRO A 167 -8.66 -21.75 9.46
C PRO A 167 -8.38 -21.25 8.02
N THR A 168 -9.45 -21.02 7.24
CA THR A 168 -9.34 -20.47 5.89
C THR A 168 -8.79 -19.04 5.89
N ASP A 169 -9.26 -18.20 6.82
CA ASP A 169 -8.79 -16.81 6.90
C ASP A 169 -7.35 -16.75 7.43
N LYS A 170 -7.01 -17.58 8.45
CA LYS A 170 -5.61 -17.74 8.90
C LYS A 170 -4.67 -18.13 7.75
N GLY A 171 -5.08 -19.06 6.89
CA GLY A 171 -4.29 -19.49 5.72
C GLY A 171 -4.13 -18.43 4.61
N ARG A 172 -4.92 -17.36 4.66
CA ARG A 172 -4.81 -16.21 3.73
C ARG A 172 -3.96 -15.07 4.25
N LEU A 173 -3.66 -15.05 5.55
CA LEU A 173 -2.84 -14.02 6.14
C LEU A 173 -1.40 -14.14 5.62
N LEU A 174 -0.85 -13.01 5.24
CA LEU A 174 0.58 -12.89 5.04
C LEU A 174 1.21 -12.64 6.42
N GLN A 175 2.39 -13.22 6.64
CA GLN A 175 3.18 -12.97 7.85
C GLN A 175 4.60 -12.60 7.45
N TYR A 176 5.18 -11.63 8.14
CA TYR A 176 6.58 -11.26 8.03
C TYR A 176 7.28 -11.60 9.33
N GLY A 177 8.15 -12.61 9.31
CA GLY A 177 8.84 -13.15 10.49
C GLY A 177 9.82 -12.18 11.13
N LEU A 178 10.18 -12.43 12.40
CA LEU A 178 11.19 -11.64 13.11
C LEU A 178 12.63 -11.92 12.64
N ASP A 179 12.86 -13.06 12.02
CA ASP A 179 14.11 -13.52 11.46
C ASP A 179 14.35 -13.00 10.01
N GLU A 180 13.35 -12.37 9.43
CA GLU A 180 13.44 -11.74 8.12
C GLU A 180 14.26 -10.43 8.19
N PRO A 181 14.85 -9.98 7.04
CA PRO A 181 15.54 -8.71 6.95
C PRO A 181 14.71 -7.52 7.43
N MET A 182 15.35 -6.40 7.76
CA MET A 182 14.62 -5.17 8.08
C MET A 182 13.72 -4.77 6.90
N LEU A 183 12.45 -4.47 7.17
CA LEU A 183 11.46 -4.08 6.17
C LEU A 183 10.94 -2.67 6.45
N PHE A 184 11.00 -1.82 5.42
CA PHE A 184 10.41 -0.49 5.44
C PHE A 184 9.20 -0.46 4.50
N VAL A 185 8.06 0.01 5.03
CA VAL A 185 6.79 0.10 4.30
C VAL A 185 6.16 1.49 4.46
N GLY A 186 5.22 1.80 3.58
CA GLY A 186 4.28 2.91 3.69
C GLY A 186 2.86 2.39 3.94
N HIS A 187 1.86 3.00 3.31
CA HIS A 187 0.47 2.52 3.20
C HIS A 187 -0.31 2.35 4.52
N TYR A 188 0.32 1.78 5.55
CA TYR A 188 -0.26 1.57 6.88
C TYR A 188 -0.06 2.81 7.74
N TRP A 189 -0.71 3.90 7.37
CA TRP A 189 -0.54 5.20 7.96
C TRP A 189 -0.63 5.18 9.50
N ARG A 190 0.33 5.87 10.09
CA ARG A 190 0.55 5.94 11.54
C ARG A 190 0.25 7.34 12.06
N ARG A 191 0.10 7.42 13.38
CA ARG A 191 -0.04 8.69 14.13
C ARG A 191 0.96 8.72 15.28
N GLY A 192 1.14 9.88 15.86
CA GLY A 192 2.02 10.06 17.02
C GLY A 192 3.49 10.19 16.65
N ARG A 193 4.39 9.79 17.55
CA ARG A 193 5.83 9.81 17.33
C ARG A 193 6.24 8.65 16.43
N PRO A 194 7.06 8.89 15.38
CA PRO A 194 7.61 7.82 14.55
C PRO A 194 8.41 6.82 15.39
N ALA A 195 8.10 5.54 15.19
CA ALA A 195 8.71 4.42 15.90
C ALA A 195 8.58 3.13 15.08
N PRO A 196 9.43 2.11 15.31
CA PRO A 196 9.30 0.82 14.69
C PRO A 196 7.98 0.15 15.08
N LEU A 197 7.43 -0.66 14.18
CA LEU A 197 6.32 -1.57 14.47
C LEU A 197 6.82 -2.83 15.19
N ARG A 198 7.97 -3.31 14.74
CA ARG A 198 8.71 -4.47 15.27
C ARG A 198 10.21 -4.20 15.13
N PRO A 199 11.09 -4.98 15.78
CA PRO A 199 12.55 -4.79 15.66
C PRO A 199 13.06 -4.79 14.21
N ASN A 200 12.37 -5.48 13.31
CA ASN A 200 12.72 -5.57 11.90
C ASN A 200 11.67 -4.94 10.95
N LEU A 201 10.69 -4.17 11.45
CA LEU A 201 9.65 -3.56 10.61
C LEU A 201 9.35 -2.12 11.01
N ALA A 202 9.40 -1.21 10.04
CA ALA A 202 8.95 0.17 10.19
C ALA A 202 7.99 0.59 9.08
N CYS A 203 6.94 1.31 9.47
CA CYS A 203 6.11 2.06 8.52
C CYS A 203 6.52 3.54 8.55
N LEU A 204 6.81 4.10 7.38
CA LEU A 204 7.22 5.51 7.22
C LEU A 204 6.07 6.42 6.77
N ASP A 205 4.86 5.87 6.57
CA ASP A 205 3.67 6.65 6.25
C ASP A 205 3.03 7.21 7.54
N TYR A 206 3.12 8.51 7.71
CA TYR A 206 2.49 9.26 8.79
C TYR A 206 1.54 10.32 8.25
N SER A 207 0.91 10.03 7.10
CA SER A 207 -0.17 10.84 6.50
C SER A 207 0.25 12.28 6.20
N ALA A 208 1.44 12.50 5.64
CA ALA A 208 1.90 13.83 5.25
C ALA A 208 0.87 14.57 4.38
N VAL A 209 0.21 13.87 3.45
CA VAL A 209 -0.86 14.42 2.59
C VAL A 209 -2.11 14.86 3.35
N MET A 210 -2.30 14.39 4.57
CA MET A 210 -3.39 14.77 5.48
C MET A 210 -2.90 15.65 6.64
N TYR A 211 -1.83 16.39 6.39
CA TYR A 211 -1.20 17.28 7.36
C TYR A 211 -0.68 16.57 8.62
N GLY A 212 -0.21 15.36 8.45
CA GLY A 212 0.52 14.60 9.47
C GLY A 212 2.02 14.92 9.42
N LYS A 213 2.86 13.88 9.28
CA LYS A 213 4.32 14.02 9.25
C LYS A 213 4.90 13.46 7.96
N LEU A 214 5.92 14.13 7.42
CA LEU A 214 6.84 13.54 6.46
C LEU A 214 7.97 12.90 7.26
N VAL A 215 8.07 11.58 7.19
CA VAL A 215 8.98 10.78 8.02
C VAL A 215 10.04 10.12 7.14
N ALA A 216 11.26 10.09 7.63
CA ALA A 216 12.34 9.30 7.07
C ALA A 216 13.06 8.50 8.16
N TYR A 217 13.75 7.45 7.77
CA TYR A 217 14.62 6.67 8.62
C TYR A 217 16.06 6.75 8.10
N ARG A 218 17.02 7.03 8.98
CA ARG A 218 18.44 7.05 8.63
C ARG A 218 19.06 5.70 8.90
N LEU A 219 19.22 4.92 7.83
CA LEU A 219 19.78 3.57 7.90
C LEU A 219 21.32 3.63 7.79
N ASP A 220 22.00 3.02 8.76
CA ASP A 220 23.45 2.82 8.75
C ASP A 220 23.76 1.31 8.80
N ASP A 221 24.50 0.84 9.82
CA ASP A 221 24.95 -0.55 9.95
C ASP A 221 24.18 -1.38 10.99
N GLU A 222 23.10 -0.83 11.55
CA GLU A 222 22.27 -1.55 12.52
C GLU A 222 21.61 -2.79 11.92
N LEU A 223 21.43 -3.81 12.78
CA LEU A 223 20.76 -5.07 12.45
C LEU A 223 19.26 -5.06 12.80
N GLN A 224 18.83 -4.08 13.57
CA GLN A 224 17.45 -3.87 13.97
C GLN A 224 17.12 -2.39 13.86
N ILE A 225 15.84 -2.07 13.70
CA ILE A 225 15.39 -0.69 13.54
C ILE A 225 15.51 0.07 14.87
N ASP A 226 16.37 1.08 14.90
CA ASP A 226 16.60 1.95 16.05
C ASP A 226 15.54 3.07 16.09
N PRO A 227 14.72 3.18 17.15
CA PRO A 227 13.73 4.24 17.30
C PRO A 227 14.31 5.67 17.28
N ASN A 228 15.61 5.84 17.54
CA ASN A 228 16.28 7.15 17.55
C ASN A 228 16.72 7.62 16.15
N LYS A 229 16.63 6.75 15.13
CA LYS A 229 17.01 7.08 13.74
C LYS A 229 15.86 7.57 12.88
N PHE A 230 14.65 7.65 13.42
CA PHE A 230 13.56 8.34 12.74
C PHE A 230 13.76 9.84 12.78
N VAL A 231 13.61 10.48 11.64
CA VAL A 231 13.58 11.94 11.50
C VAL A 231 12.29 12.34 10.82
N TRP A 232 11.72 13.49 11.18
CA TRP A 232 10.46 13.93 10.59
C TRP A 232 10.29 15.43 10.66
N VAL A 233 9.39 15.93 9.81
CA VAL A 233 8.84 17.27 9.88
C VAL A 233 7.32 17.20 9.95
N GLU A 234 6.71 18.07 10.74
CA GLU A 234 5.25 18.25 10.73
C GLU A 234 4.85 18.94 9.43
N VAL A 235 3.73 18.53 8.83
CA VAL A 235 3.20 19.20 7.65
C VAL A 235 2.14 20.21 8.09
N GLU A 236 2.43 21.48 7.87
CA GLU A 236 1.52 22.57 8.20
C GLU A 236 0.33 22.62 7.22
N ARG A 237 -0.85 22.93 7.72
CA ARG A 237 -2.00 23.23 6.87
C ARG A 237 -1.78 24.62 6.25
N PRO A 238 -2.02 24.76 4.93
CA PRO A 238 -2.08 26.09 4.34
C PRO A 238 -3.13 26.93 5.07
N GLU A 239 -2.80 28.18 5.36
CA GLU A 239 -3.80 29.12 5.84
C GLU A 239 -4.92 29.23 4.81
N ALA A 240 -6.17 29.21 5.27
CA ALA A 240 -7.30 29.43 4.38
C ALA A 240 -7.13 30.79 3.69
N PRO A 241 -7.33 30.91 2.38
CA PRO A 241 -7.31 32.22 1.71
C PRO A 241 -8.33 33.13 2.37
N GLN A 242 -7.86 34.32 2.81
CA GLN A 242 -8.71 35.37 3.41
C GLN A 242 -9.70 35.92 2.41
#